data_01ef3befd67f71ae4201d270e4be0f11
#
_entry.id   01ef3befd67f71ae4201d270e4be0f11
#
_cell.length_a   1.000
_cell.length_b   1.000
_cell.length_c   1.000
_cell.angle_alpha   90.00
_cell.angle_beta   90.00
_cell.angle_gamma   90.00
#
_symmetry.space_group_name_H-M   'P 1'
#
loop_
_entity.id
_entity.type
_entity.pdbx_description
1 polymer ?
#
loop_
_entity_poly.entity_id
_entity_poly.type
_entity_poly.pdbx_seq_one_letter_code
_entity_poly.pdbx_strand_id
1 'polypeptide(L)'
;MTTTRTLFKGGIILTLDADIPNLSVGDVLVHGDRIAAVGPELQADDALVIDAAGHIVMPGLVDAHHHMWLGVMRRMMPNVDDLFDYIDVVAEKLGKHYRPLDMYLSTRLTALASLDAGITTIIDACHNSRSPEHTDAALDALKESGIRALHMVGAAMDKEASSAHLPADLERLSRSWNTSDSLVHVGLF
;
A
#
# COMPACT_ATOMS: atom_id res chain seq x y z
N MET A 1 24.65 10.74 1.55
CA MET A 1 24.33 9.46 0.91
C MET A 1 24.31 9.73 -0.58
N THR A 2 25.11 9.03 -1.38
CA THR A 2 25.04 9.14 -2.84
C THR A 2 23.71 8.54 -3.28
N THR A 3 22.82 9.36 -3.84
CA THR A 3 21.54 8.89 -4.39
C THR A 3 21.84 7.97 -5.57
N THR A 4 21.39 6.72 -5.45
CA THR A 4 21.61 5.70 -6.49
C THR A 4 20.83 6.07 -7.75
N ARG A 5 21.49 6.02 -8.91
CA ARG A 5 20.84 6.15 -10.21
C ARG A 5 20.65 4.77 -10.83
N THR A 6 19.49 4.52 -11.41
CA THR A 6 19.16 3.26 -12.09
C THR A 6 18.58 3.57 -13.46
N LEU A 7 19.13 2.96 -14.50
CA LEU A 7 18.67 3.08 -15.88
C LEU A 7 18.05 1.76 -16.34
N PHE A 8 16.75 1.72 -16.53
CA PHE A 8 16.06 0.63 -17.22
C PHE A 8 16.17 0.88 -18.72
N LYS A 9 16.82 -0.02 -19.44
CA LYS A 9 17.23 0.23 -20.82
C LYS A 9 16.56 -0.71 -21.82
N GLY A 10 16.03 -0.14 -22.93
CA GLY A 10 15.53 -0.89 -24.07
C GLY A 10 14.17 -1.56 -23.89
N GLY A 11 13.38 -1.15 -22.89
CA GLY A 11 12.04 -1.69 -22.61
C GLY A 11 10.95 -1.10 -23.49
N ILE A 12 9.76 -1.73 -23.44
CA ILE A 12 8.51 -1.12 -23.92
C ILE A 12 8.02 -0.22 -22.78
N ILE A 13 7.94 1.08 -23.00
CA ILE A 13 7.58 2.04 -21.94
C ILE A 13 6.11 2.41 -22.06
N LEU A 14 5.34 2.08 -21.02
CA LEU A 14 3.97 2.55 -20.83
C LEU A 14 3.98 3.64 -19.75
N THR A 15 3.91 4.89 -20.16
CA THR A 15 4.01 6.02 -19.22
C THR A 15 2.74 6.23 -18.41
N LEU A 16 1.58 5.90 -18.98
CA LEU A 16 0.25 6.21 -18.45
C LEU A 16 0.09 7.71 -18.13
N ASP A 17 0.85 8.55 -18.82
CA ASP A 17 0.90 10.00 -18.68
C ASP A 17 0.33 10.65 -19.95
N ALA A 18 -0.41 11.76 -19.79
CA ALA A 18 -1.04 12.44 -20.91
C ALA A 18 -0.03 13.21 -21.78
N ASP A 19 1.04 13.68 -21.18
CA ASP A 19 2.03 14.57 -21.80
C ASP A 19 3.28 13.80 -22.29
N ILE A 20 3.53 12.60 -21.76
CA ILE A 20 4.68 11.77 -22.12
C ILE A 20 4.19 10.55 -22.89
N PRO A 21 4.52 10.43 -24.20
CA PRO A 21 4.04 9.32 -25.02
C PRO A 21 4.62 7.99 -24.59
N ASN A 22 3.88 6.90 -24.83
CA ASN A 22 4.40 5.54 -24.72
C ASN A 22 5.49 5.31 -25.80
N LEU A 23 6.50 4.50 -25.47
CA LEU A 23 7.60 4.16 -26.38
C LEU A 23 7.61 2.67 -26.65
N SER A 24 7.67 2.27 -27.92
CA SER A 24 7.84 0.86 -28.31
C SER A 24 9.20 0.30 -27.92
N VAL A 25 10.21 1.16 -27.88
CA VAL A 25 11.53 0.91 -27.29
C VAL A 25 11.99 2.21 -26.65
N GLY A 26 12.37 2.15 -25.39
CA GLY A 26 12.82 3.33 -24.66
C GLY A 26 13.45 2.97 -23.33
N ASP A 27 13.83 4.01 -22.61
CA ASP A 27 14.55 3.93 -21.36
C ASP A 27 13.86 4.73 -20.28
N VAL A 28 14.01 4.31 -19.02
CA VAL A 28 13.59 5.05 -17.84
C VAL A 28 14.78 5.23 -16.90
N LEU A 29 15.12 6.46 -16.59
CA LEU A 29 16.15 6.80 -15.61
C LEU A 29 15.48 7.17 -14.28
N VAL A 30 15.85 6.45 -13.24
CA VAL A 30 15.43 6.73 -11.85
C VAL A 30 16.63 7.30 -11.10
N HIS A 31 16.39 8.36 -10.32
CA HIS A 31 17.37 8.97 -9.43
C HIS A 31 16.79 9.04 -8.02
N GLY A 32 17.31 8.20 -7.12
CA GLY A 32 16.75 8.05 -5.79
C GLY A 32 15.32 7.49 -5.84
N ASP A 33 14.35 8.28 -5.41
CA ASP A 33 12.92 7.95 -5.36
C ASP A 33 12.10 8.60 -6.50
N ARG A 34 12.77 9.18 -7.52
CA ARG A 34 12.13 9.94 -8.59
C ARG A 34 12.51 9.41 -9.97
N ILE A 35 11.53 9.41 -10.89
CA ILE A 35 11.79 9.26 -12.32
C ILE A 35 12.42 10.56 -12.79
N ALA A 36 13.68 10.48 -13.23
CA ALA A 36 14.45 11.64 -13.68
C ALA A 36 14.27 11.91 -15.17
N ALA A 37 14.11 10.85 -15.98
CA ALA A 37 13.88 10.97 -17.41
C ALA A 37 13.19 9.73 -17.97
N VAL A 38 12.41 9.93 -19.04
CA VAL A 38 11.84 8.88 -19.90
C VAL A 38 12.13 9.29 -21.33
N GLY A 39 12.67 8.39 -22.14
CA GLY A 39 12.97 8.73 -23.54
C GLY A 39 13.73 7.61 -24.26
N PRO A 40 13.95 7.75 -25.56
CA PRO A 40 14.80 6.84 -26.30
C PRO A 40 16.29 7.12 -25.98
N GLU A 41 17.11 6.06 -25.92
CA GLU A 41 18.58 6.13 -25.89
C GLU A 41 19.18 7.06 -24.80
N LEU A 42 18.62 6.99 -23.57
CA LEU A 42 19.15 7.77 -22.45
C LEU A 42 20.60 7.34 -22.12
N GLN A 43 21.42 8.31 -21.74
CA GLN A 43 22.80 8.09 -21.30
C GLN A 43 22.91 8.42 -19.80
N ALA A 44 23.50 7.52 -19.05
CA ALA A 44 23.75 7.69 -17.61
C ALA A 44 24.92 6.79 -17.19
N ASP A 45 26.13 7.24 -17.45
CA ASP A 45 27.38 6.47 -17.26
C ASP A 45 27.63 6.07 -15.79
N ASP A 46 27.04 6.79 -14.85
CA ASP A 46 27.11 6.56 -13.41
C ASP A 46 25.91 5.77 -12.83
N ALA A 47 25.00 5.29 -13.69
CA ALA A 47 23.82 4.54 -13.26
C ALA A 47 24.04 3.03 -13.28
N LEU A 48 23.37 2.33 -12.37
CA LEU A 48 23.15 0.88 -12.50
C LEU A 48 22.24 0.64 -13.70
N VAL A 49 22.74 -0.06 -14.72
CA VAL A 49 21.95 -0.40 -15.90
C VAL A 49 21.21 -1.72 -15.67
N ILE A 50 19.90 -1.71 -15.89
CA ILE A 50 19.04 -2.89 -15.92
C ILE A 50 18.57 -3.08 -17.36
N ASP A 51 18.89 -4.21 -17.96
CA ASP A 51 18.40 -4.57 -19.29
C ASP A 51 16.89 -4.87 -19.20
N ALA A 52 16.09 -4.06 -19.88
CA ALA A 52 14.64 -4.18 -19.95
C ALA A 52 14.15 -4.64 -21.34
N ALA A 53 15.06 -5.10 -22.21
CA ALA A 53 14.69 -5.58 -23.53
C ALA A 53 13.66 -6.71 -23.45
N GLY A 54 12.56 -6.59 -24.19
CA GLY A 54 11.46 -7.55 -24.17
C GLY A 54 10.54 -7.46 -22.96
N HIS A 55 10.76 -6.50 -22.04
CA HIS A 55 9.91 -6.24 -20.88
C HIS A 55 9.09 -4.96 -21.06
N ILE A 56 7.96 -4.89 -20.37
CA ILE A 56 7.17 -3.67 -20.22
C ILE A 56 7.62 -2.97 -18.94
N VAL A 57 8.00 -1.71 -19.06
CA VAL A 57 8.28 -0.81 -17.92
C VAL A 57 7.11 0.14 -17.81
N MET A 58 6.44 0.13 -16.66
CA MET A 58 5.24 0.93 -16.39
C MET A 58 5.19 1.34 -14.92
N PRO A 59 4.40 2.36 -14.56
CA PRO A 59 4.10 2.66 -13.16
C PRO A 59 3.52 1.44 -12.43
N GLY A 60 3.85 1.29 -11.15
CA GLY A 60 3.25 0.24 -10.33
C GLY A 60 1.73 0.38 -10.25
N LEU A 61 1.04 -0.73 -10.08
CA LEU A 61 -0.41 -0.76 -9.99
C LEU A 61 -0.90 -0.05 -8.71
N VAL A 62 -2.11 0.52 -8.80
CA VAL A 62 -2.80 1.16 -7.68
C VAL A 62 -4.02 0.31 -7.31
N ASP A 63 -4.06 -0.16 -6.07
CA ASP A 63 -5.24 -0.80 -5.49
C ASP A 63 -6.05 0.27 -4.72
N ALA A 64 -7.19 0.66 -5.27
CA ALA A 64 -8.01 1.74 -4.75
C ALA A 64 -8.97 1.30 -3.64
N HIS A 65 -9.05 0.01 -3.29
CA HIS A 65 -9.89 -0.48 -2.21
C HIS A 65 -9.43 -1.84 -1.71
N HIS A 66 -8.83 -1.86 -0.54
CA HIS A 66 -8.37 -3.07 0.11
C HIS A 66 -8.68 -3.04 1.61
N HIS A 67 -8.78 -4.20 2.23
CA HIS A 67 -8.90 -4.39 3.68
C HIS A 67 -7.70 -5.22 4.16
N MET A 68 -6.55 -4.57 4.36
CA MET A 68 -5.29 -5.28 4.59
C MET A 68 -5.27 -6.08 5.89
N TRP A 69 -6.03 -5.64 6.89
CA TRP A 69 -6.17 -6.36 8.15
C TRP A 69 -6.79 -7.76 8.02
N LEU A 70 -7.42 -8.07 6.87
CA LEU A 70 -7.97 -9.40 6.57
C LEU A 70 -6.94 -10.42 6.05
N GLY A 71 -5.71 -10.00 5.80
CA GLY A 71 -4.71 -10.84 5.12
C GLY A 71 -4.47 -12.21 5.75
N VAL A 72 -4.42 -12.31 7.07
CA VAL A 72 -4.25 -13.59 7.77
C VAL A 72 -5.51 -14.45 7.79
N MET A 73 -6.68 -13.88 7.47
CA MET A 73 -7.94 -14.62 7.34
C MET A 73 -8.11 -15.28 5.97
N ARG A 74 -7.13 -15.18 5.11
CA ARG A 74 -7.19 -15.76 3.76
C ARG A 74 -7.53 -17.24 3.83
N ARG A 75 -8.59 -17.65 3.11
CA ARG A 75 -9.14 -19.02 3.06
C ARG A 75 -9.77 -19.51 4.36
N MET A 76 -9.97 -18.64 5.35
CA MET A 76 -10.72 -18.98 6.58
C MET A 76 -12.22 -18.75 6.44
N MET A 77 -12.63 -17.97 5.43
CA MET A 77 -14.02 -17.68 5.17
C MET A 77 -14.74 -18.89 4.57
N PRO A 78 -15.87 -19.30 5.16
CA PRO A 78 -16.79 -20.24 4.49
C PRO A 78 -17.44 -19.55 3.30
N ASN A 79 -18.07 -20.33 2.42
CA ASN A 79 -18.99 -19.79 1.45
C ASN A 79 -20.18 -19.19 2.20
N VAL A 80 -20.43 -17.92 1.96
CA VAL A 80 -21.53 -17.16 2.55
C VAL A 80 -22.46 -16.68 1.43
N ASP A 81 -23.76 -16.57 1.73
CA ASP A 81 -24.75 -16.24 0.71
C ASP A 81 -24.99 -14.73 0.61
N ASP A 82 -24.64 -13.96 1.65
CA ASP A 82 -24.81 -12.51 1.68
C ASP A 82 -23.73 -11.76 2.44
N LEU A 83 -23.79 -10.43 2.36
CA LEU A 83 -22.83 -9.53 3.01
C LEU A 83 -22.94 -9.57 4.56
N PHE A 84 -24.12 -9.80 5.12
CA PHE A 84 -24.29 -9.80 6.57
C PHE A 84 -23.67 -11.05 7.19
N ASP A 85 -23.78 -12.19 6.52
CA ASP A 85 -23.07 -13.42 6.91
C ASP A 85 -21.55 -13.23 6.85
N TYR A 86 -21.05 -12.53 5.83
CA TYR A 86 -19.64 -12.17 5.73
C TYR A 86 -19.20 -11.31 6.91
N ILE A 87 -19.93 -10.22 7.21
CA ILE A 87 -19.62 -9.31 8.32
C ILE A 87 -19.67 -10.06 9.66
N ASP A 88 -20.65 -10.93 9.87
CA ASP A 88 -20.75 -11.75 11.09
C ASP A 88 -19.49 -12.60 11.29
N VAL A 89 -19.00 -13.23 10.25
CA VAL A 89 -17.77 -14.04 10.35
C VAL A 89 -16.55 -13.16 10.58
N VAL A 90 -16.32 -12.14 9.77
CA VAL A 90 -15.07 -11.36 9.83
C VAL A 90 -15.01 -10.43 11.03
N ALA A 91 -16.12 -9.79 11.42
CA ALA A 91 -16.14 -8.84 12.52
C ALA A 91 -16.47 -9.52 13.85
N GLU A 92 -17.66 -10.16 13.94
CA GLU A 92 -18.16 -10.71 15.19
C GLU A 92 -17.44 -11.98 15.66
N LYS A 93 -17.04 -12.88 14.74
CA LYS A 93 -16.39 -14.14 15.11
C LYS A 93 -14.88 -14.08 15.11
N LEU A 94 -14.25 -13.29 14.23
CA LEU A 94 -12.80 -13.25 14.07
C LEU A 94 -12.20 -11.90 14.46
N GLY A 95 -12.62 -10.81 13.85
CA GLY A 95 -12.00 -9.49 13.98
C GLY A 95 -11.98 -8.95 15.39
N LYS A 96 -13.01 -9.23 16.20
CA LYS A 96 -13.07 -8.80 17.61
C LYS A 96 -11.98 -9.40 18.50
N HIS A 97 -11.36 -10.48 18.09
CA HIS A 97 -10.28 -11.13 18.83
C HIS A 97 -8.87 -10.72 18.38
N TYR A 98 -8.79 -9.81 17.39
CA TYR A 98 -7.51 -9.29 16.92
C TYR A 98 -6.81 -8.51 18.04
N ARG A 99 -5.54 -8.79 18.19
CA ARG A 99 -4.60 -8.01 18.99
C ARG A 99 -3.84 -7.05 18.09
N PRO A 100 -3.15 -6.05 18.61
CA PRO A 100 -2.28 -5.20 17.79
C PRO A 100 -1.28 -6.01 16.94
N LEU A 101 -0.71 -7.09 17.47
CA LEU A 101 0.17 -7.97 16.70
C LEU A 101 -0.52 -8.62 15.49
N ASP A 102 -1.79 -8.99 15.62
CA ASP A 102 -2.54 -9.60 14.52
C ASP A 102 -2.82 -8.56 13.41
N MET A 103 -3.07 -7.30 13.79
CA MET A 103 -3.14 -6.17 12.85
C MET A 103 -1.83 -5.96 12.10
N TYR A 104 -0.71 -5.95 12.83
CA TYR A 104 0.62 -5.80 12.23
C TYR A 104 0.91 -6.93 11.23
N LEU A 105 0.76 -8.18 11.64
CA LEU A 105 1.09 -9.35 10.81
C LEU A 105 0.20 -9.41 9.56
N SER A 106 -1.10 -9.14 9.72
CA SER A 106 -2.06 -9.16 8.62
C SER A 106 -1.77 -8.08 7.59
N THR A 107 -1.57 -6.85 8.05
CA THR A 107 -1.26 -5.70 7.20
C THR A 107 0.08 -5.90 6.49
N ARG A 108 1.11 -6.36 7.21
CA ARG A 108 2.43 -6.62 6.63
C ARG A 108 2.41 -7.71 5.58
N LEU A 109 1.73 -8.84 5.86
CA LEU A 109 1.57 -9.93 4.90
C LEU A 109 0.91 -9.45 3.60
N THR A 110 -0.18 -8.68 3.74
CA THR A 110 -0.90 -8.15 2.58
C THR A 110 -0.08 -7.13 1.81
N ALA A 111 0.64 -6.23 2.50
CA ALA A 111 1.51 -5.25 1.87
C ALA A 111 2.61 -5.91 1.03
N LEU A 112 3.29 -6.91 1.59
CA LEU A 112 4.34 -7.65 0.88
C LEU A 112 3.79 -8.44 -0.31
N ALA A 113 2.62 -9.09 -0.16
CA ALA A 113 1.95 -9.79 -1.26
C ALA A 113 1.51 -8.83 -2.36
N SER A 114 1.05 -7.62 -2.01
CA SER A 114 0.69 -6.58 -2.98
C SER A 114 1.91 -6.09 -3.77
N LEU A 115 3.03 -5.83 -3.08
CA LEU A 115 4.27 -5.44 -3.74
C LEU A 115 4.80 -6.54 -4.67
N ASP A 116 4.74 -7.81 -4.25
CA ASP A 116 5.12 -8.97 -5.08
C ASP A 116 4.24 -9.08 -6.34
N ALA A 117 2.97 -8.68 -6.26
CA ALA A 117 2.04 -8.61 -7.39
C ALA A 117 2.17 -7.34 -8.25
N GLY A 118 3.12 -6.43 -7.94
CA GLY A 118 3.32 -5.17 -8.67
C GLY A 118 2.40 -4.03 -8.25
N ILE A 119 1.65 -4.18 -7.16
CA ILE A 119 0.84 -3.10 -6.57
C ILE A 119 1.76 -2.28 -5.66
N THR A 120 2.00 -1.02 -6.02
CA THR A 120 2.92 -0.14 -5.29
C THR A 120 2.21 0.94 -4.47
N THR A 121 0.92 1.14 -4.72
CA THR A 121 0.09 2.11 -4.00
C THR A 121 -1.24 1.47 -3.63
N ILE A 122 -1.69 1.70 -2.38
CA ILE A 122 -2.90 1.04 -1.88
C ILE A 122 -3.73 2.01 -1.02
N ILE A 123 -5.06 1.93 -1.16
CA ILE A 123 -6.00 2.51 -0.20
C ILE A 123 -6.48 1.37 0.70
N ASP A 124 -6.01 1.38 1.95
CA ASP A 124 -6.38 0.40 2.97
C ASP A 124 -7.57 0.90 3.79
N ALA A 125 -8.75 0.40 3.51
CA ALA A 125 -9.97 0.68 4.27
C ALA A 125 -10.01 -0.20 5.53
N CYS A 126 -9.46 0.31 6.63
CA CYS A 126 -9.34 -0.41 7.89
C CYS A 126 -10.54 -0.16 8.80
N HIS A 127 -11.47 -1.08 8.83
CA HIS A 127 -12.63 -1.05 9.75
C HIS A 127 -12.45 -1.99 10.95
N ASN A 128 -11.24 -2.03 11.52
CA ASN A 128 -10.91 -2.77 12.75
C ASN A 128 -9.93 -2.00 13.64
N SER A 129 -9.99 -0.67 13.62
CA SER A 129 -9.20 0.21 14.50
C SER A 129 -9.83 0.24 15.89
N ARG A 130 -9.59 -0.81 16.67
CA ARG A 130 -10.24 -1.04 17.98
C ARG A 130 -9.65 -0.20 19.11
N SER A 131 -8.40 0.19 18.99
CA SER A 131 -7.68 1.08 19.90
C SER A 131 -6.52 1.73 19.16
N PRO A 132 -5.89 2.78 19.74
CA PRO A 132 -4.70 3.40 19.16
C PRO A 132 -3.60 2.40 18.82
N GLU A 133 -3.36 1.39 19.68
CA GLU A 133 -2.32 0.38 19.48
C GLU A 133 -2.61 -0.52 18.27
N HIS A 134 -3.88 -0.80 17.95
CA HIS A 134 -4.25 -1.56 16.76
C HIS A 134 -3.94 -0.77 15.49
N THR A 135 -4.24 0.51 15.48
CA THR A 135 -3.96 1.40 14.35
C THR A 135 -2.47 1.62 14.18
N ASP A 136 -1.74 1.88 15.26
CA ASP A 136 -0.28 2.05 15.23
C ASP A 136 0.41 0.81 14.67
N ALA A 137 -0.01 -0.38 15.08
CA ALA A 137 0.53 -1.65 14.59
C ALA A 137 0.32 -1.83 13.07
N ALA A 138 -0.84 -1.45 12.54
CA ALA A 138 -1.09 -1.49 11.10
C ALA A 138 -0.21 -0.47 10.35
N LEU A 139 -0.07 0.74 10.87
CA LEU A 139 0.74 1.80 10.29
C LEU A 139 2.24 1.46 10.30
N ASP A 140 2.74 0.88 11.39
CA ASP A 140 4.12 0.38 11.46
C ASP A 140 4.39 -0.71 10.41
N ALA A 141 3.44 -1.63 10.22
CA ALA A 141 3.54 -2.67 9.20
C ALA A 141 3.60 -2.09 7.78
N LEU A 142 2.78 -1.07 7.48
CA LEU A 142 2.81 -0.37 6.20
C LEU A 142 4.14 0.34 5.98
N LYS A 143 4.60 1.11 6.96
CA LYS A 143 5.87 1.83 6.93
C LYS A 143 7.05 0.89 6.68
N GLU A 144 7.12 -0.19 7.40
CA GLU A 144 8.20 -1.17 7.28
C GLU A 144 8.16 -1.96 5.97
N SER A 145 6.99 -2.12 5.36
CA SER A 145 6.87 -2.79 4.06
C SER A 145 7.40 -1.94 2.91
N GLY A 146 7.42 -0.61 3.06
CA GLY A 146 7.81 0.34 2.02
C GLY A 146 6.74 0.58 0.96
N ILE A 147 5.52 0.04 1.10
CA ILE A 147 4.41 0.33 0.19
C ILE A 147 3.91 1.77 0.40
N ARG A 148 3.48 2.41 -0.68
CA ARG A 148 2.75 3.68 -0.57
C ARG A 148 1.30 3.38 -0.18
N ALA A 149 0.80 4.00 0.90
CA ALA A 149 -0.53 3.72 1.39
C ALA A 149 -1.28 4.97 1.88
N LEU A 150 -2.59 4.98 1.62
CA LEU A 150 -3.55 5.78 2.36
C LEU A 150 -4.30 4.82 3.31
N HIS A 151 -3.92 4.84 4.60
CA HIS A 151 -4.58 4.05 5.62
C HIS A 151 -5.81 4.79 6.13
N MET A 152 -6.98 4.30 5.79
CA MET A 152 -8.26 4.89 6.18
C MET A 152 -8.73 4.23 7.47
N VAL A 153 -8.64 5.00 8.57
CA VAL A 153 -9.00 4.53 9.92
C VAL A 153 -10.50 4.51 10.08
N GLY A 154 -11.05 3.37 10.45
CA GLY A 154 -12.47 3.19 10.72
C GLY A 154 -12.72 2.38 11.99
N ALA A 155 -13.87 2.62 12.63
CA ALA A 155 -14.28 1.86 13.79
C ALA A 155 -14.43 0.37 13.47
N ALA A 156 -14.13 -0.49 14.43
CA ALA A 156 -14.44 -1.90 14.30
C ALA A 156 -15.96 -2.13 14.15
N MET A 157 -16.35 -3.13 13.39
CA MET A 157 -17.73 -3.35 12.96
C MET A 157 -18.50 -4.32 13.85
N ASP A 158 -17.88 -4.91 14.87
CA ASP A 158 -18.59 -5.78 15.81
C ASP A 158 -19.41 -4.99 16.83
N LYS A 159 -20.39 -5.65 17.46
CA LYS A 159 -21.37 -5.02 18.38
C LYS A 159 -20.75 -4.52 19.67
N GLU A 160 -19.59 -5.02 20.07
CA GLU A 160 -18.88 -4.63 21.29
C GLU A 160 -17.88 -3.49 21.03
N ALA A 161 -17.69 -3.13 19.77
CA ALA A 161 -16.71 -2.12 19.37
C ALA A 161 -17.09 -0.72 19.87
N SER A 162 -16.09 0.03 20.30
CA SER A 162 -16.21 1.44 20.64
C SER A 162 -15.38 2.29 19.69
N SER A 163 -15.96 3.37 19.19
CA SER A 163 -15.27 4.38 18.38
C SER A 163 -14.90 5.64 19.18
N ALA A 164 -15.10 5.64 20.49
CA ALA A 164 -14.93 6.83 21.34
C ALA A 164 -13.49 7.40 21.32
N HIS A 165 -12.48 6.56 21.04
CA HIS A 165 -11.07 6.98 20.94
C HIS A 165 -10.75 7.68 19.62
N LEU A 166 -11.52 7.40 18.55
CA LEU A 166 -11.15 7.81 17.18
C LEU A 166 -10.95 9.31 16.99
N PRO A 167 -11.78 10.24 17.54
CA PRO A 167 -11.55 11.67 17.29
C PRO A 167 -10.19 12.15 17.75
N ALA A 168 -9.77 11.76 18.96
CA ALA A 168 -8.46 12.15 19.50
C ALA A 168 -7.33 11.40 18.80
N ASP A 169 -7.53 10.15 18.45
CA ASP A 169 -6.53 9.34 17.77
C ASP A 169 -6.28 9.82 16.34
N LEU A 170 -7.32 10.15 15.59
CA LEU A 170 -7.21 10.72 14.25
C LEU A 170 -6.42 12.03 14.23
N GLU A 171 -6.63 12.89 15.23
CA GLU A 171 -5.84 14.12 15.37
C GLU A 171 -4.34 13.80 15.60
N ARG A 172 -4.04 12.87 16.49
CA ARG A 172 -2.69 12.38 16.75
C ARG A 172 -2.02 11.80 15.50
N LEU A 173 -2.72 10.90 14.81
CA LEU A 173 -2.24 10.20 13.62
C LEU A 173 -2.01 11.17 12.46
N SER A 174 -2.94 12.09 12.23
CA SER A 174 -2.82 13.09 11.16
C SER A 174 -1.55 13.94 11.33
N ARG A 175 -1.23 14.35 12.56
CA ARG A 175 -0.01 15.11 12.84
C ARG A 175 1.27 14.30 12.64
N SER A 176 1.22 12.98 12.90
CA SER A 176 2.40 12.12 12.88
C SER A 176 2.69 11.53 11.49
N TRP A 177 1.67 11.28 10.69
CA TRP A 177 1.77 10.52 9.44
C TRP A 177 1.54 11.36 8.17
N ASN A 178 0.73 12.43 8.23
CA ASN A 178 0.40 13.23 7.05
C ASN A 178 1.48 14.31 6.80
N THR A 179 2.72 13.86 6.62
CA THR A 179 3.87 14.71 6.29
C THR A 179 4.26 14.53 4.82
N SER A 180 4.89 15.55 4.22
CA SER A 180 5.28 15.53 2.80
C SER A 180 6.22 14.39 2.42
N ASP A 181 7.00 13.89 3.39
CA ASP A 181 8.03 12.88 3.15
C ASP A 181 7.57 11.46 3.49
N SER A 182 6.33 11.31 3.98
CA SER A 182 5.76 10.00 4.29
C SER A 182 5.25 9.29 3.05
N LEU A 183 5.53 7.98 2.95
CA LEU A 183 4.85 7.09 2.00
C LEU A 183 3.48 6.64 2.49
N VAL A 184 3.24 6.73 3.81
CA VAL A 184 2.00 6.31 4.45
C VAL A 184 1.28 7.54 4.97
N HIS A 185 0.06 7.73 4.54
CA HIS A 185 -0.83 8.78 5.00
C HIS A 185 -2.06 8.19 5.66
N VAL A 186 -2.70 8.98 6.51
CA VAL A 186 -3.90 8.58 7.26
C VAL A 186 -5.10 9.38 6.79
N GLY A 187 -6.22 8.69 6.60
CA GLY A 187 -7.54 9.26 6.32
C GLY A 187 -8.61 8.66 7.22
N LEU A 188 -9.86 9.04 7.01
CA LEU A 188 -11.03 8.51 7.69
C LEU A 188 -11.81 7.60 6.73
N PHE A 189 -12.20 6.42 7.24
CA PHE A 189 -13.08 5.47 6.56
C PHE A 189 -14.53 5.64 7.01
#